data_e1bad2e795e534ac180845617c5f1879
#
_entry.id   e1bad2e795e534ac180845617c5f1879
#
_cell.length_a   1.000
_cell.length_b   1.000
_cell.length_c   1.000
_cell.angle_alpha   90.00
_cell.angle_beta   90.00
_cell.angle_gamma   90.00
#
_symmetry.space_group_name_H-M   'P 1'
#
loop_
_entity.id
_entity.type
_entity.pdbx_description
1 polymer ?
#
loop_
_entity_poly.entity_id
_entity_poly.type
_entity_poly.pdbx_seq_one_letter_code
_entity_poly.pdbx_strand_id
1 'polypeptide(L)'
;MYGLTKLFGEQAVQLEMTKYFIVRISWVFGKNGNNFIKTMLRLGQSHDELTVVADQWGSPTYTADLAPLLCDMVETEKYGVYHATNEGITNWAEFAAAIMKEANLPCRIRPIPSSDYPTKAVRPLNSRMDKSSLDKAGFTRLPDWKDAMR
;
A
#
# COMPACT_ATOMS: atom_id res chain seq x y z
N MET A 1 -16.88 -7.46 -6.29
CA MET A 1 -16.19 -8.56 -7.01
C MET A 1 -14.73 -8.72 -6.61
N TYR A 2 -13.84 -7.72 -6.73
CA TYR A 2 -12.39 -7.84 -6.46
C TYR A 2 -12.04 -8.45 -5.08
N GLY A 3 -12.56 -7.90 -3.97
CA GLY A 3 -12.27 -8.43 -2.63
C GLY A 3 -12.71 -9.88 -2.43
N LEU A 4 -13.84 -10.26 -3.02
CA LEU A 4 -14.36 -11.62 -2.94
C LEU A 4 -13.45 -12.63 -3.67
N THR A 5 -12.95 -12.26 -4.87
CA THR A 5 -12.03 -13.14 -5.62
C THR A 5 -10.69 -13.31 -4.89
N LYS A 6 -10.20 -12.26 -4.20
CA LYS A 6 -9.00 -12.38 -3.36
C LYS A 6 -9.23 -13.30 -2.16
N LEU A 7 -10.37 -13.15 -1.49
CA LEU A 7 -10.74 -14.01 -0.37
C LEU A 7 -10.86 -15.50 -0.80
N PHE A 8 -11.50 -15.76 -1.93
CA PHE A 8 -11.59 -17.13 -2.45
C PHE A 8 -10.22 -17.72 -2.78
N GLY A 9 -9.29 -16.92 -3.32
CA GLY A 9 -7.91 -17.36 -3.54
C GLY A 9 -7.18 -17.72 -2.24
N GLU A 10 -7.35 -16.93 -1.19
CA GLU A 10 -6.80 -17.24 0.13
C GLU A 10 -7.40 -18.54 0.70
N GLN A 11 -8.73 -18.67 0.63
CA GLN A 11 -9.42 -19.88 1.11
C GLN A 11 -8.98 -21.14 0.35
N ALA A 12 -8.83 -21.06 -0.97
CA ALA A 12 -8.33 -22.17 -1.78
C ALA A 12 -6.93 -22.62 -1.32
N VAL A 13 -6.02 -21.67 -1.11
CA VAL A 13 -4.68 -21.97 -0.58
C VAL A 13 -4.77 -22.65 0.79
N GLN A 14 -5.60 -22.14 1.69
CA GLN A 14 -5.76 -22.69 3.05
C GLN A 14 -6.39 -24.09 3.07
N LEU A 15 -7.24 -24.40 2.10
CA LEU A 15 -7.87 -25.73 1.99
C LEU A 15 -6.91 -26.79 1.41
N GLU A 16 -6.10 -26.38 0.43
CA GLU A 16 -5.25 -27.31 -0.33
C GLU A 16 -3.83 -27.44 0.26
N MET A 17 -3.36 -26.45 1.03
CA MET A 17 -1.97 -26.36 1.50
C MET A 17 -1.90 -26.27 3.01
N THR A 18 -1.02 -27.04 3.64
CA THR A 18 -0.68 -26.92 5.06
C THR A 18 0.52 -26.01 5.31
N LYS A 19 1.36 -25.80 4.29
CA LYS A 19 2.57 -24.98 4.31
C LYS A 19 2.39 -23.81 3.34
N TYR A 20 2.01 -22.62 3.84
CA TYR A 20 1.75 -21.46 3.01
C TYR A 20 2.08 -20.15 3.73
N PHE A 21 2.38 -19.12 2.95
CA PHE A 21 2.42 -17.74 3.37
C PHE A 21 1.38 -16.95 2.55
N ILE A 22 0.36 -16.43 3.23
CA ILE A 22 -0.56 -15.45 2.65
C ILE A 22 -0.16 -14.09 3.17
N VAL A 23 0.41 -13.25 2.31
CA VAL A 23 0.89 -11.92 2.69
C VAL A 23 -0.01 -10.87 2.07
N ARG A 24 -0.81 -10.21 2.90
CA ARG A 24 -1.73 -9.14 2.50
C ARG A 24 -1.00 -7.81 2.51
N ILE A 25 -1.10 -7.08 1.43
CA ILE A 25 -0.48 -5.78 1.20
C ILE A 25 -1.50 -4.78 0.67
N SER A 26 -1.19 -3.49 0.72
CA SER A 26 -2.03 -2.41 0.16
C SER A 26 -1.18 -1.34 -0.51
N TRP A 27 -1.78 -0.58 -1.43
CA TRP A 27 -1.20 0.62 -2.05
C TRP A 27 0.21 0.39 -2.59
N VAL A 28 0.38 -0.68 -3.37
CA VAL A 28 1.69 -1.15 -3.86
C VAL A 28 2.30 -0.14 -4.84
N PHE A 29 3.55 0.18 -4.61
CA PHE A 29 4.36 0.97 -5.54
C PHE A 29 5.77 0.39 -5.68
N GLY A 30 6.45 0.79 -6.75
CA GLY A 30 7.81 0.35 -7.01
C GLY A 30 8.41 1.04 -8.24
N LYS A 31 9.67 0.74 -8.49
CA LYS A 31 10.42 1.32 -9.61
C LYS A 31 9.83 0.97 -10.97
N ASN A 32 9.26 -0.22 -11.11
CA ASN A 32 8.71 -0.70 -12.37
C ASN A 32 7.17 -0.61 -12.42
N GLY A 33 6.59 -0.63 -13.62
CA GLY A 33 5.15 -0.56 -13.83
C GLY A 33 4.52 0.80 -13.52
N ASN A 34 3.22 0.91 -13.70
CA ASN A 34 2.43 2.10 -13.36
C ASN A 34 2.01 2.04 -11.90
N ASN A 35 2.11 3.17 -11.19
CA ASN A 35 1.68 3.29 -9.80
C ASN A 35 1.29 4.73 -9.48
N PHE A 36 0.77 4.93 -8.26
CA PHE A 36 0.29 6.24 -7.82
C PHE A 36 1.40 7.31 -7.82
N ILE A 37 2.61 6.97 -7.34
CA ILE A 37 3.74 7.93 -7.30
C ILE A 37 4.06 8.44 -8.69
N LYS A 38 4.23 7.55 -9.67
CA LYS A 38 4.54 7.94 -11.05
C LYS A 38 3.42 8.78 -11.67
N THR A 39 2.17 8.46 -11.35
CA THR A 39 1.02 9.24 -11.80
C THR A 39 1.05 10.64 -11.21
N MET A 40 1.32 10.79 -9.91
CA MET A 40 1.42 12.07 -9.23
C MET A 40 2.58 12.90 -9.77
N LEU A 41 3.77 12.32 -9.96
CA LEU A 41 4.93 13.00 -10.55
C LEU A 41 4.61 13.56 -11.94
N ARG A 42 4.00 12.75 -12.80
CA ARG A 42 3.62 13.18 -14.15
C ARG A 42 2.60 14.31 -14.13
N LEU A 43 1.57 14.21 -13.29
CA LEU A 43 0.52 15.23 -13.20
C LEU A 43 1.05 16.51 -12.53
N GLY A 44 1.89 16.39 -11.50
CA GLY A 44 2.48 17.52 -10.80
C GLY A 44 3.42 18.38 -11.65
N GLN A 45 3.97 17.82 -12.75
CA GLN A 45 4.76 18.58 -13.73
C GLN A 45 3.91 19.42 -14.69
N SER A 46 2.61 19.10 -14.84
CA SER A 46 1.73 19.70 -15.84
C SER A 46 0.55 20.47 -15.25
N HIS A 47 0.37 20.47 -13.94
CA HIS A 47 -0.76 21.09 -13.25
C HIS A 47 -0.28 21.88 -12.04
N ASP A 48 -0.89 23.05 -11.81
CA ASP A 48 -0.60 23.88 -10.63
C ASP A 48 -1.31 23.36 -9.37
N GLU A 49 -2.45 22.64 -9.56
CA GLU A 49 -3.22 22.05 -8.49
C GLU A 49 -3.84 20.70 -8.92
N LEU A 50 -3.85 19.74 -7.99
CA LEU A 50 -4.52 18.44 -8.15
C LEU A 50 -5.47 18.19 -6.97
N THR A 51 -6.68 17.72 -7.27
CA THR A 51 -7.62 17.24 -6.25
C THR A 51 -7.40 15.79 -5.95
N VAL A 52 -7.22 15.45 -4.67
CA VAL A 52 -6.93 14.07 -4.24
C VAL A 52 -7.78 13.71 -3.02
N VAL A 53 -8.31 12.49 -3.01
CA VAL A 53 -9.14 11.96 -1.92
C VAL A 53 -8.37 11.92 -0.61
N ALA A 54 -8.98 12.41 0.49
CA ALA A 54 -8.35 12.55 1.80
C ALA A 54 -8.99 11.71 2.92
N ASP A 55 -10.13 11.07 2.66
CA ASP A 55 -10.88 10.29 3.65
C ASP A 55 -10.67 8.77 3.55
N GLN A 56 -9.75 8.32 2.68
CA GLN A 56 -9.33 6.92 2.57
C GLN A 56 -7.97 6.73 3.21
N TRP A 57 -7.94 6.01 4.34
CA TRP A 57 -6.75 5.80 5.17
C TRP A 57 -6.14 4.42 4.97
N GLY A 58 -4.82 4.34 4.93
CA GLY A 58 -4.07 3.10 4.75
C GLY A 58 -2.57 3.29 4.91
N SER A 59 -1.81 2.32 4.42
CA SER A 59 -0.35 2.38 4.35
C SER A 59 0.13 1.94 2.98
N PRO A 60 1.03 2.69 2.33
CA PRO A 60 1.69 2.26 1.09
C PRO A 60 2.58 1.04 1.33
N THR A 61 2.90 0.32 0.26
CA THR A 61 3.85 -0.81 0.30
C THR A 61 4.85 -0.68 -0.84
N TYR A 62 6.12 -0.48 -0.50
CA TYR A 62 7.22 -0.47 -1.47
C TYR A 62 7.70 -1.88 -1.76
N THR A 63 7.75 -2.24 -3.04
CA THR A 63 8.12 -3.59 -3.46
C THR A 63 9.55 -3.98 -3.10
N ALA A 64 10.48 -3.01 -3.06
CA ALA A 64 11.87 -3.29 -2.70
C ALA A 64 12.06 -3.53 -1.20
N ASP A 65 11.19 -2.96 -0.34
CA ASP A 65 11.16 -3.27 1.10
C ASP A 65 10.47 -4.60 1.38
N LEU A 66 9.43 -4.91 0.60
CA LEU A 66 8.67 -6.15 0.75
C LEU A 66 9.47 -7.40 0.34
N ALA A 67 10.24 -7.30 -0.74
CA ALA A 67 10.92 -8.46 -1.31
C ALA A 67 11.88 -9.17 -0.33
N PRO A 68 12.75 -8.48 0.43
CA PRO A 68 13.58 -9.11 1.47
C PRO A 68 12.75 -9.85 2.51
N LEU A 69 11.67 -9.25 3.01
CA LEU A 69 10.78 -9.92 3.98
C LEU A 69 10.20 -11.23 3.41
N LEU A 70 9.80 -11.24 2.14
CA LEU A 70 9.30 -12.46 1.50
C LEU A 70 10.40 -13.54 1.38
N CYS A 71 11.64 -13.14 1.09
CA CYS A 71 12.77 -14.06 1.09
C CYS A 71 13.01 -14.64 2.49
N ASP A 72 13.04 -13.79 3.53
CA ASP A 72 13.18 -14.25 4.90
C ASP A 72 12.06 -15.22 5.31
N MET A 73 10.83 -14.94 4.89
CA MET A 73 9.68 -15.81 5.19
C MET A 73 9.84 -17.21 4.60
N VAL A 74 10.20 -17.33 3.33
CA VAL A 74 10.27 -18.63 2.64
C VAL A 74 11.42 -19.51 3.13
N GLU A 75 12.40 -18.95 3.83
CA GLU A 75 13.48 -19.68 4.49
C GLU A 75 13.07 -20.25 5.88
N THR A 76 11.82 -20.04 6.30
CA THR A 76 11.29 -20.49 7.60
C THR A 76 10.10 -21.42 7.44
N GLU A 77 9.70 -22.07 8.53
CA GLU A 77 8.44 -22.82 8.64
C GLU A 77 7.34 -22.04 9.40
N LYS A 78 7.46 -20.71 9.50
CA LYS A 78 6.51 -19.83 10.19
C LYS A 78 5.30 -19.52 9.29
N TYR A 79 4.65 -20.60 8.80
CA TYR A 79 3.52 -20.51 7.88
C TYR A 79 2.33 -19.74 8.47
N GLY A 80 1.51 -19.15 7.62
CA GLY A 80 0.31 -18.45 8.05
C GLY A 80 -0.07 -17.22 7.23
N VAL A 81 -0.92 -16.39 7.81
CA VAL A 81 -1.44 -15.17 7.21
C VAL A 81 -0.79 -13.94 7.87
N TYR A 82 -0.23 -13.07 7.05
CA TYR A 82 0.50 -11.88 7.47
C TYR A 82 -0.01 -10.64 6.76
N HIS A 83 0.10 -9.49 7.43
CA HIS A 83 -0.06 -8.18 6.82
C HIS A 83 1.32 -7.51 6.74
N ALA A 84 1.71 -7.05 5.56
CA ALA A 84 3.04 -6.49 5.32
C ALA A 84 2.96 -5.22 4.46
N THR A 85 2.66 -4.09 5.10
CA THR A 85 2.77 -2.75 4.51
C THR A 85 3.93 -2.00 5.14
N ASN A 86 4.45 -0.97 4.50
CA ASN A 86 5.36 -0.05 5.18
C ASN A 86 4.71 0.53 6.44
N GLU A 87 5.51 0.92 7.42
CA GLU A 87 5.04 1.57 8.63
C GLU A 87 4.49 2.98 8.34
N GLY A 88 3.77 3.52 9.32
CA GLY A 88 3.05 4.77 9.18
C GLY A 88 1.67 4.61 8.54
N ILE A 89 0.82 5.58 8.79
CA ILE A 89 -0.54 5.68 8.26
C ILE A 89 -0.65 7.00 7.52
N THR A 90 -1.30 6.98 6.36
CA THR A 90 -1.54 8.17 5.54
C THR A 90 -2.87 8.04 4.79
N ASN A 91 -3.29 9.11 4.12
CA ASN A 91 -4.35 9.10 3.13
C ASN A 91 -3.77 9.50 1.76
N TRP A 92 -4.56 9.35 0.69
CA TRP A 92 -4.07 9.61 -0.66
C TRP A 92 -3.64 11.06 -0.87
N ALA A 93 -4.31 12.05 -0.25
CA ALA A 93 -3.93 13.45 -0.38
C ALA A 93 -2.62 13.76 0.33
N GLU A 94 -2.41 13.26 1.55
CA GLU A 94 -1.14 13.38 2.27
C GLU A 94 0.00 12.68 1.54
N PHE A 95 -0.25 11.49 1.00
CA PHE A 95 0.73 10.75 0.20
C PHE A 95 1.12 11.54 -1.05
N ALA A 96 0.13 12.10 -1.79
CA ALA A 96 0.39 12.95 -2.94
C ALA A 96 1.18 14.22 -2.57
N ALA A 97 0.83 14.89 -1.47
CA ALA A 97 1.54 16.07 -1.00
C ALA A 97 3.01 15.76 -0.64
N ALA A 98 3.26 14.62 -0.02
CA ALA A 98 4.61 14.16 0.27
C ALA A 98 5.41 13.89 -1.02
N ILE A 99 4.79 13.29 -2.05
CA ILE A 99 5.42 13.08 -3.36
C ILE A 99 5.81 14.42 -4.01
N MET A 100 4.91 15.42 -4.00
CA MET A 100 5.22 16.76 -4.54
C MET A 100 6.39 17.39 -3.82
N LYS A 101 6.42 17.29 -2.50
CA LYS A 101 7.50 17.82 -1.66
C LYS A 101 8.85 17.16 -1.97
N GLU A 102 8.93 15.84 -1.98
CA GLU A 102 10.17 15.10 -2.26
C GLU A 102 10.70 15.37 -3.68
N ALA A 103 9.78 15.54 -4.64
CA ALA A 103 10.13 15.85 -6.03
C ALA A 103 10.39 17.33 -6.30
N ASN A 104 10.28 18.22 -5.29
CA ASN A 104 10.37 19.68 -5.44
C ASN A 104 9.43 20.24 -6.52
N LEU A 105 8.22 19.68 -6.63
CA LEU A 105 7.20 20.15 -7.57
C LEU A 105 6.29 21.19 -6.90
N PRO A 106 5.98 22.32 -7.59
CA PRO A 106 5.16 23.40 -7.01
C PRO A 106 3.67 23.09 -6.98
N CYS A 107 3.26 21.96 -7.54
CA CYS A 107 1.85 21.56 -7.66
C CYS A 107 1.21 21.40 -6.28
N ARG A 108 0.09 22.11 -6.05
CA ARG A 108 -0.67 22.07 -4.81
C ARG A 108 -1.58 20.85 -4.79
N ILE A 109 -1.66 20.14 -3.67
CA ILE A 109 -2.64 19.10 -3.46
C ILE A 109 -3.83 19.67 -2.68
N ARG A 110 -5.02 19.61 -3.29
CA ARG A 110 -6.28 19.99 -2.66
C ARG A 110 -7.03 18.73 -2.21
N PRO A 111 -7.16 18.51 -0.90
CA PRO A 111 -7.87 17.35 -0.37
C PRO A 111 -9.38 17.47 -0.65
N ILE A 112 -9.99 16.35 -1.04
CA ILE A 112 -11.43 16.22 -1.23
C ILE A 112 -11.96 14.94 -0.57
N PRO A 113 -13.24 14.86 -0.17
CA PRO A 113 -13.84 13.62 0.27
C PRO A 113 -14.10 12.67 -0.92
N SER A 114 -14.23 11.38 -0.63
CA SER A 114 -14.55 10.35 -1.65
C SER A 114 -15.88 10.62 -2.37
N SER A 115 -16.83 11.27 -1.72
CA SER A 115 -18.11 11.68 -2.32
C SER A 115 -17.95 12.58 -3.54
N ASP A 116 -16.91 13.40 -3.56
CA ASP A 116 -16.63 14.38 -4.61
C ASP A 116 -15.77 13.81 -5.74
N TYR A 117 -15.36 12.53 -5.60
CA TYR A 117 -14.55 11.83 -6.59
C TYR A 117 -15.29 10.59 -7.12
N PRO A 118 -16.11 10.74 -8.17
CA PRO A 118 -16.91 9.64 -8.67
C PRO A 118 -16.04 8.51 -9.25
N THR A 119 -16.17 7.32 -8.69
CA THR A 119 -15.49 6.10 -9.15
C THR A 119 -16.50 4.99 -9.39
N LYS A 120 -16.21 4.07 -10.32
CA LYS A 120 -17.06 2.89 -10.56
C LYS A 120 -17.10 1.93 -9.39
N ALA A 121 -16.09 1.94 -8.52
CA ALA A 121 -15.95 1.05 -7.38
C ALA A 121 -15.96 1.85 -6.07
N VAL A 122 -16.81 1.47 -5.13
CA VAL A 122 -16.76 1.99 -3.78
C VAL A 122 -15.47 1.51 -3.13
N ARG A 123 -14.61 2.46 -2.72
CA ARG A 123 -13.35 2.17 -2.02
C ARG A 123 -13.57 2.21 -0.51
N PRO A 124 -12.93 1.33 0.27
CA PRO A 124 -13.00 1.39 1.72
C PRO A 124 -12.35 2.67 2.25
N LEU A 125 -12.97 3.30 3.25
CA LEU A 125 -12.40 4.47 3.93
C LEU A 125 -11.25 4.08 4.88
N ASN A 126 -11.16 2.80 5.25
CA ASN A 126 -10.13 2.29 6.13
C ASN A 126 -9.51 1.00 5.55
N SER A 127 -8.26 1.09 5.13
CA SER A 127 -7.43 -0.03 4.65
C SER A 127 -6.23 -0.28 5.56
N ARG A 128 -6.25 0.21 6.80
CA ARG A 128 -5.19 -0.01 7.78
C ARG A 128 -5.15 -1.48 8.18
N MET A 129 -3.96 -2.03 8.32
CA MET A 129 -3.74 -3.43 8.65
C MET A 129 -2.91 -3.56 9.93
N ASP A 130 -3.33 -4.44 10.82
CA ASP A 130 -2.55 -4.84 11.99
C ASP A 130 -1.42 -5.78 11.54
N LYS A 131 -0.19 -5.41 11.86
CA LYS A 131 1.04 -6.14 11.50
C LYS A 131 1.62 -6.95 12.67
N SER A 132 0.89 -7.08 13.76
CA SER A 132 1.34 -7.81 14.95
C SER A 132 1.69 -9.28 14.70
N SER A 133 1.15 -9.88 13.62
CA SER A 133 1.52 -11.24 13.20
C SER A 133 2.99 -11.35 12.76
N LEU A 134 3.57 -10.30 12.18
CA LEU A 134 5.01 -10.26 11.87
C LEU A 134 5.83 -10.29 13.16
N ASP A 135 5.49 -9.45 14.14
CA ASP A 135 6.20 -9.38 15.43
C ASP A 135 6.16 -10.72 16.17
N LYS A 136 4.95 -11.33 16.24
CA LYS A 136 4.76 -12.64 16.91
C LYS A 136 5.59 -13.74 16.26
N ALA A 137 5.81 -13.65 14.96
CA ALA A 137 6.64 -14.59 14.22
C ALA A 137 8.13 -14.20 14.23
N GLY A 138 8.50 -13.04 14.79
CA GLY A 138 9.87 -12.53 14.83
C GLY A 138 10.39 -12.03 13.48
N PHE A 139 9.49 -11.63 12.59
CA PHE A 139 9.87 -10.95 11.35
C PHE A 139 10.01 -9.44 11.57
N THR A 140 10.97 -8.82 10.90
CA THR A 140 11.14 -7.38 10.94
C THR A 140 10.06 -6.69 10.10
N ARG A 141 9.43 -5.65 10.66
CA ARG A 141 8.49 -4.80 9.92
C ARG A 141 9.22 -3.98 8.86
N LEU A 142 8.49 -3.60 7.81
CA LEU A 142 9.03 -2.73 6.77
C LEU A 142 9.30 -1.31 7.33
N PRO A 143 10.22 -0.53 6.73
CA PRO A 143 10.47 0.86 7.10
C PRO A 143 9.24 1.76 7.00
N ASP A 144 9.32 3.01 7.48
CA ASP A 144 8.26 4.00 7.28
C ASP A 144 8.09 4.30 5.78
N TRP A 145 6.84 4.50 5.35
CA TRP A 145 6.52 4.77 3.94
C TRP A 145 7.19 6.04 3.38
N LYS A 146 7.53 7.00 4.25
CA LYS A 146 8.24 8.22 3.84
C LYS A 146 9.68 7.92 3.44
N ASP A 147 10.33 7.00 4.15
CA ASP A 147 11.70 6.57 3.82
C ASP A 147 11.72 5.77 2.52
N ALA A 148 10.68 4.95 2.30
CA ALA A 148 10.51 4.17 1.08
C ALA A 148 10.28 5.00 -0.20
N MET A 149 9.95 6.30 -0.08
CA MET A 149 9.77 7.20 -1.22
C MET A 149 11.06 7.89 -1.69
N ARG A 150 12.09 7.94 -0.84
CA ARG A 150 13.38 8.59 -1.10
C ARG A 150 14.29 7.70 -1.94
#